data_d51aacd5821ca106fe0c1985b934bd43
#
_entry.id   d51aacd5821ca106fe0c1985b934bd43
#
_cell.length_a   1.000
_cell.length_b   1.000
_cell.length_c   1.000
_cell.angle_alpha   90.00
_cell.angle_beta   90.00
_cell.angle_gamma   90.00
#
_symmetry.space_group_name_H-M   'P 1'
#
loop_
_entity.id
_entity.type
_entity.pdbx_description
1 polymer ?
#
loop_
_entity_poly.entity_id
_entity_poly.type
_entity_poly.pdbx_seq_one_letter_code
_entity_poly.pdbx_strand_id
1 'polypeptide(L)'
;MSIKSQFQRQLWRAIDRINTLPIAAQLTPNTVPLHRVSTSNYVCYRSAIALKLSSAWQQTPLDITDQLTAALLTLSQESADAIGINFTVEVSPPGWIIFRLSDRALATYLQGWFTIPPFPSVPGNYLNEKLQEKGGAGDREKRQQNQLNSDQIFPVQYVHARCCSLLRLADEQGLIQVTDAGGRGCGGAGEAGEAGGDKEELFSVTTHQSPSTIIYPNPIPWLQDAGDSDRESVRLRLTHPAEWELIVQLFDLLDVISASDCQRWVKQGLAVSEAYEQFYKSCRIWGDVKIHDLPLAQARLGLIGVTQVVLRSLLEKLGVSAPRAL
;
A
#
# COMPACT_ATOMS: atom_id res chain seq x y z
N MET A 1 2.12 1.21 7.88
CA MET A 1 1.50 2.51 8.26
C MET A 1 1.07 3.20 6.98
N SER A 2 -0.19 3.70 6.86
CA SER A 2 -0.65 4.36 5.63
C SER A 2 0.04 5.71 5.43
N ILE A 3 0.18 6.14 4.17
CA ILE A 3 0.74 7.46 3.82
C ILE A 3 -0.13 8.57 4.39
N LYS A 4 -1.44 8.39 4.34
CA LYS A 4 -2.41 9.29 4.95
C LYS A 4 -2.08 9.55 6.43
N SER A 5 -1.87 8.49 7.21
CA SER A 5 -1.52 8.61 8.63
C SER A 5 -0.17 9.31 8.85
N GLN A 6 0.78 9.14 7.93
CA GLN A 6 2.07 9.83 8.00
C GLN A 6 1.92 11.33 7.75
N PHE A 7 1.19 11.74 6.70
CA PHE A 7 0.90 13.15 6.44
C PHE A 7 0.06 13.81 7.54
N GLN A 8 -0.93 13.08 8.08
CA GLN A 8 -1.70 13.57 9.22
C GLN A 8 -0.82 13.85 10.43
N ARG A 9 0.15 12.97 10.71
CA ARG A 9 1.12 13.16 11.80
C ARG A 9 2.06 14.33 11.54
N GLN A 10 2.53 14.53 10.30
CA GLN A 10 3.36 15.67 9.95
C GLN A 10 2.60 17.00 10.07
N LEU A 11 1.37 17.04 9.55
CA LEU A 11 0.50 18.21 9.74
C LEU A 11 0.24 18.51 11.21
N TRP A 12 -0.03 17.49 12.01
CA TRP A 12 -0.21 17.65 13.45
C TRP A 12 1.04 18.21 14.12
N ARG A 13 2.23 17.72 13.79
CA ARG A 13 3.50 18.26 14.30
C ARG A 13 3.74 19.71 13.86
N ALA A 14 3.39 20.05 12.62
CA ALA A 14 3.48 21.42 12.13
C ALA A 14 2.54 22.36 12.90
N ILE A 15 1.31 21.93 13.18
CA ILE A 15 0.35 22.66 14.00
C ILE A 15 0.87 22.84 15.42
N ASP A 16 1.36 21.78 16.04
CA ASP A 16 1.91 21.81 17.42
C ASP A 16 3.11 22.76 17.54
N ARG A 17 3.96 22.84 16.51
CA ARG A 17 5.13 23.72 16.47
C ARG A 17 4.78 25.20 16.35
N ILE A 18 3.72 25.55 15.62
CA ILE A 18 3.29 26.93 15.37
C ILE A 18 2.44 27.42 16.55
N ASN A 19 1.68 26.54 17.17
CA ASN A 19 0.60 26.92 18.06
C ASN A 19 1.02 26.96 19.52
N THR A 20 1.03 28.17 20.10
CA THR A 20 1.19 28.41 21.54
C THR A 20 -0.14 28.39 22.30
N LEU A 21 -1.26 28.16 21.65
CA LEU A 21 -2.61 28.22 22.23
C LEU A 21 -3.18 26.82 22.55
N PRO A 22 -4.05 26.70 23.59
CA PRO A 22 -4.53 25.39 24.08
C PRO A 22 -5.45 24.60 23.11
N ILE A 23 -5.71 25.09 21.91
CA ILE A 23 -6.55 24.44 20.88
C ILE A 23 -5.85 23.21 20.26
N ALA A 24 -4.51 23.17 20.26
CA ALA A 24 -3.75 21.98 19.85
C ALA A 24 -4.06 20.77 20.74
N ALA A 25 -4.48 20.98 21.98
CA ALA A 25 -4.81 19.91 22.92
C ALA A 25 -6.07 19.09 22.50
N GLN A 26 -6.91 19.60 21.59
CA GLN A 26 -8.10 18.90 21.07
C GLN A 26 -7.87 18.20 19.74
N LEU A 27 -6.75 18.46 19.04
CA LEU A 27 -6.41 17.86 17.78
C LEU A 27 -5.45 16.68 18.00
N THR A 28 -5.87 15.50 17.58
CA THR A 28 -4.98 14.33 17.48
C THR A 28 -4.55 14.14 16.03
N PRO A 29 -3.44 13.46 15.75
CA PRO A 29 -3.03 13.19 14.36
C PRO A 29 -4.16 12.61 13.50
N ASN A 30 -4.96 11.72 14.06
CA ASN A 30 -6.05 11.05 13.34
C ASN A 30 -7.25 11.96 13.04
N THR A 31 -7.40 13.08 13.74
CA THR A 31 -8.51 14.05 13.53
C THR A 31 -8.14 15.16 12.55
N VAL A 32 -6.90 15.22 12.10
CA VAL A 32 -6.48 16.16 11.05
C VAL A 32 -7.18 15.79 9.74
N PRO A 33 -7.99 16.71 9.15
CA PRO A 33 -8.69 16.42 7.91
C PRO A 33 -7.69 16.26 6.77
N LEU A 34 -7.67 15.08 6.18
CA LEU A 34 -6.84 14.76 5.03
C LEU A 34 -7.60 13.79 4.12
N HIS A 35 -7.82 14.21 2.89
CA HIS A 35 -8.55 13.46 1.89
C HIS A 35 -7.66 13.21 0.69
N ARG A 36 -7.74 12.02 0.12
CA ARG A 36 -7.10 11.74 -1.13
C ARG A 36 -7.83 12.44 -2.27
N VAL A 37 -7.07 12.93 -3.23
CA VAL A 37 -7.60 13.53 -4.47
C VAL A 37 -7.40 12.50 -5.58
N SER A 38 -8.50 12.08 -6.20
CA SER A 38 -8.45 11.18 -7.35
C SER A 38 -7.94 11.98 -8.55
N THR A 39 -6.69 11.75 -8.91
CA THR A 39 -6.05 12.28 -10.12
C THR A 39 -5.44 11.11 -10.88
N SER A 40 -5.52 11.14 -12.20
CA SER A 40 -5.06 10.03 -13.05
C SER A 40 -3.55 9.79 -13.04
N ASN A 41 -2.74 10.76 -12.60
CA ASN A 41 -1.29 10.71 -12.79
C ASN A 41 -0.46 11.00 -11.53
N TYR A 42 -1.08 11.17 -10.35
CA TYR A 42 -0.37 11.50 -9.11
C TYR A 42 -1.06 10.92 -7.89
N VAL A 43 -0.28 10.55 -6.89
CA VAL A 43 -0.80 10.28 -5.55
C VAL A 43 -0.79 11.58 -4.75
N CYS A 44 -1.96 12.18 -4.60
CA CYS A 44 -2.15 13.47 -3.94
C CYS A 44 -3.12 13.38 -2.77
N TYR A 45 -2.82 14.15 -1.73
CA TYR A 45 -3.71 14.33 -0.57
C TYR A 45 -3.96 15.82 -0.37
N ARG A 46 -5.19 16.16 0.03
CA ARG A 46 -5.62 17.53 0.27
C ARG A 46 -6.14 17.68 1.70
N SER A 47 -5.69 18.72 2.39
CA SER A 47 -6.11 19.06 3.74
C SER A 47 -6.85 20.40 3.78
N ALA A 48 -7.98 20.42 4.50
CA ALA A 48 -8.75 21.63 4.82
C ALA A 48 -8.42 22.18 6.21
N ILE A 49 -7.28 21.80 6.78
CA ILE A 49 -6.98 22.13 8.18
C ILE A 49 -6.89 23.63 8.41
N ALA A 50 -6.33 24.41 7.49
CA ALA A 50 -6.22 25.85 7.62
C ALA A 50 -7.61 26.52 7.70
N LEU A 51 -8.58 26.05 6.88
CA LEU A 51 -9.97 26.52 6.95
C LEU A 51 -10.61 26.22 8.31
N LYS A 52 -10.29 25.07 8.90
CA LYS A 52 -10.80 24.66 10.20
C LYS A 52 -10.19 25.48 11.36
N LEU A 53 -8.95 25.88 11.21
CA LEU A 53 -8.21 26.64 12.25
C LEU A 53 -8.45 28.15 12.19
N SER A 54 -8.92 28.68 11.05
CA SER A 54 -9.03 30.13 10.80
C SER A 54 -9.87 30.86 11.83
N SER A 55 -10.99 30.33 12.25
CA SER A 55 -11.85 30.94 13.27
C SER A 55 -11.20 30.91 14.65
N ALA A 56 -10.51 29.85 14.98
CA ALA A 56 -9.88 29.67 16.29
C ALA A 56 -8.59 30.50 16.45
N TRP A 57 -7.82 30.67 15.37
CA TRP A 57 -6.59 31.45 15.35
C TRP A 57 -6.81 32.93 14.99
N GLN A 58 -8.02 33.30 14.59
CA GLN A 58 -8.37 34.65 14.11
C GLN A 58 -7.44 35.15 13.01
N GLN A 59 -7.05 34.25 12.11
CA GLN A 59 -6.19 34.49 10.96
C GLN A 59 -6.86 34.04 9.67
N THR A 60 -6.40 34.60 8.55
CA THR A 60 -6.92 34.14 7.25
C THR A 60 -6.46 32.69 6.97
N PRO A 61 -7.27 31.88 6.28
CA PRO A 61 -6.85 30.52 5.92
C PRO A 61 -5.55 30.49 5.12
N LEU A 62 -5.26 31.50 4.29
CA LEU A 62 -4.03 31.59 3.53
C LEU A 62 -2.81 31.82 4.42
N ASP A 63 -2.89 32.75 5.38
CA ASP A 63 -1.79 33.02 6.33
C ASP A 63 -1.45 31.74 7.14
N ILE A 64 -2.48 31.01 7.57
CA ILE A 64 -2.29 29.74 8.28
C ILE A 64 -1.65 28.70 7.36
N THR A 65 -2.07 28.63 6.11
CA THR A 65 -1.51 27.69 5.13
C THR A 65 -0.04 27.95 4.90
N ASP A 66 0.36 29.23 4.75
CA ASP A 66 1.76 29.62 4.56
C ASP A 66 2.63 29.28 5.78
N GLN A 67 2.13 29.53 6.98
CA GLN A 67 2.81 29.16 8.22
C GLN A 67 2.98 27.64 8.36
N LEU A 68 1.92 26.88 8.07
CA LEU A 68 1.96 25.40 8.12
C LEU A 68 2.91 24.84 7.06
N THR A 69 2.92 25.41 5.86
CA THR A 69 3.83 24.99 4.78
C THR A 69 5.28 25.25 5.17
N ALA A 70 5.61 26.39 5.72
CA ALA A 70 6.95 26.72 6.21
C ALA A 70 7.40 25.75 7.32
N ALA A 71 6.51 25.43 8.27
CA ALA A 71 6.80 24.47 9.35
C ALA A 71 6.98 23.04 8.80
N LEU A 72 6.17 22.62 7.82
CA LEU A 72 6.31 21.31 7.17
C LEU A 72 7.64 21.17 6.44
N LEU A 73 8.09 22.21 5.72
CA LEU A 73 9.38 22.21 5.03
C LEU A 73 10.55 22.13 6.04
N THR A 74 10.47 22.83 7.15
CA THR A 74 11.47 22.75 8.21
C THR A 74 11.51 21.35 8.83
N LEU A 75 10.35 20.77 9.16
CA LEU A 75 10.24 19.40 9.68
C LEU A 75 10.77 18.35 8.71
N SER A 76 10.58 18.55 7.40
CA SER A 76 11.10 17.63 6.39
C SER A 76 12.63 17.66 6.30
N GLN A 77 13.24 18.81 6.49
CA GLN A 77 14.70 18.96 6.53
C GLN A 77 15.32 18.34 7.80
N GLU A 78 14.69 18.54 8.96
CA GLU A 78 15.13 17.96 10.24
C GLU A 78 14.99 16.42 10.27
N SER A 79 14.07 15.86 9.48
CA SER A 79 13.78 14.42 9.43
C SER A 79 14.54 13.67 8.32
N ALA A 80 15.54 14.30 7.70
CA ALA A 80 16.28 13.73 6.57
C ALA A 80 16.95 12.37 6.88
N ASP A 81 17.14 12.02 8.15
CA ASP A 81 17.73 10.76 8.60
C ASP A 81 16.71 9.64 8.89
N ALA A 82 15.42 9.93 8.91
CA ALA A 82 14.37 8.95 9.18
C ALA A 82 13.34 8.94 8.05
N ILE A 83 13.48 8.03 7.09
CA ILE A 83 12.51 7.71 6.00
C ILE A 83 11.73 8.97 5.59
N GLY A 84 12.45 9.96 5.10
CA GLY A 84 11.88 11.25 4.68
C GLY A 84 10.94 11.00 3.51
N ILE A 85 9.63 11.19 3.74
CA ILE A 85 8.68 11.16 2.62
C ILE A 85 9.05 12.33 1.72
N ASN A 86 9.58 12.04 0.54
CA ASN A 86 9.85 13.07 -0.45
C ASN A 86 8.53 13.46 -1.12
N PHE A 87 7.99 14.61 -0.73
CA PHE A 87 6.72 15.14 -1.23
C PHE A 87 6.87 16.64 -1.53
N THR A 88 6.05 17.12 -2.44
CA THR A 88 5.87 18.55 -2.65
C THR A 88 4.60 19.02 -1.96
N VAL A 89 4.64 20.24 -1.41
CA VAL A 89 3.48 20.91 -0.83
C VAL A 89 3.08 22.05 -1.74
N GLU A 90 1.84 22.04 -2.17
CA GLU A 90 1.22 23.11 -2.95
C GLU A 90 0.11 23.75 -2.14
N VAL A 91 -0.01 25.07 -2.24
CA VAL A 91 -1.09 25.84 -1.62
C VAL A 91 -2.10 26.23 -2.69
N SER A 92 -3.38 26.04 -2.37
CA SER A 92 -4.47 26.43 -3.28
C SER A 92 -5.56 27.19 -2.51
N PRO A 93 -6.05 28.32 -3.08
CA PRO A 93 -7.17 29.05 -2.48
C PRO A 93 -8.40 28.15 -2.24
N PRO A 94 -9.18 28.40 -1.18
CA PRO A 94 -9.03 29.49 -0.18
C PRO A 94 -8.17 29.14 1.04
N GLY A 95 -7.33 28.09 1.02
CA GLY A 95 -6.48 27.65 2.13
C GLY A 95 -6.36 26.11 2.16
N TRP A 96 -6.27 25.50 0.98
CA TRP A 96 -6.00 24.07 0.83
C TRP A 96 -4.50 23.81 0.83
N ILE A 97 -4.08 22.80 1.59
CA ILE A 97 -2.74 22.24 1.54
C ILE A 97 -2.80 20.95 0.72
N ILE A 98 -2.04 20.88 -0.35
CA ILE A 98 -2.00 19.73 -1.25
C ILE A 98 -0.61 19.09 -1.13
N PHE A 99 -0.59 17.82 -0.76
CA PHE A 99 0.61 16.98 -0.72
C PHE A 99 0.66 16.12 -1.98
N ARG A 100 1.74 16.22 -2.73
CA ARG A 100 1.99 15.37 -3.89
C ARG A 100 3.22 14.51 -3.62
N LEU A 101 3.09 13.19 -3.76
CA LEU A 101 4.23 12.29 -3.68
C LEU A 101 5.11 12.44 -4.92
N SER A 102 6.43 12.52 -4.72
CA SER A 102 7.38 12.45 -5.83
C SER A 102 7.48 11.02 -6.37
N ASP A 103 7.94 10.88 -7.61
CA ASP A 103 8.16 9.58 -8.24
C ASP A 103 9.15 8.73 -7.45
N ARG A 104 10.18 9.36 -6.88
CA ARG A 104 11.13 8.69 -5.97
C ARG A 104 10.45 8.17 -4.70
N ALA A 105 9.54 8.94 -4.11
CA ALA A 105 8.78 8.51 -2.95
C ALA A 105 7.87 7.33 -3.32
N LEU A 106 7.16 7.41 -4.45
CA LEU A 106 6.33 6.30 -4.94
C LEU A 106 7.15 5.02 -5.13
N ALA A 107 8.31 5.11 -5.79
CA ALA A 107 9.22 3.97 -5.96
C ALA A 107 9.65 3.37 -4.61
N THR A 108 9.97 4.22 -3.63
CA THR A 108 10.35 3.78 -2.28
C THR A 108 9.20 3.05 -1.58
N TYR A 109 7.97 3.56 -1.70
CA TYR A 109 6.80 2.89 -1.10
C TYR A 109 6.50 1.56 -1.78
N LEU A 110 6.48 1.52 -3.12
CA LEU A 110 6.24 0.29 -3.87
C LEU A 110 7.28 -0.78 -3.50
N GLN A 111 8.56 -0.39 -3.42
CA GLN A 111 9.64 -1.29 -3.01
C GLN A 111 9.49 -1.75 -1.55
N GLY A 112 9.12 -0.85 -0.66
CA GLY A 112 9.00 -1.13 0.77
C GLY A 112 7.91 -2.15 1.11
N TRP A 113 6.88 -2.29 0.27
CA TRP A 113 5.81 -3.27 0.52
C TRP A 113 6.23 -4.73 0.34
N PHE A 114 7.34 -4.99 -0.35
CA PHE A 114 7.94 -6.33 -0.39
C PHE A 114 8.62 -6.70 0.93
N THR A 115 9.18 -5.72 1.64
CA THR A 115 9.94 -5.96 2.87
C THR A 115 9.05 -5.95 4.11
N ILE A 116 8.10 -5.03 4.14
CA ILE A 116 7.18 -4.86 5.27
C ILE A 116 5.76 -5.01 4.72
N PRO A 117 5.08 -6.13 5.02
CA PRO A 117 3.69 -6.29 4.60
C PRO A 117 2.89 -5.07 5.07
N PRO A 118 2.04 -4.48 4.20
CA PRO A 118 1.34 -3.23 4.51
C PRO A 118 0.42 -3.35 5.72
N PHE A 119 0.11 -4.57 6.14
CA PHE A 119 -0.73 -4.86 7.30
C PHE A 119 -0.05 -5.87 8.19
N PRO A 120 0.07 -5.61 9.50
CA PRO A 120 0.47 -6.65 10.43
C PRO A 120 -0.59 -7.77 10.36
N SER A 121 -0.13 -9.01 10.23
CA SER A 121 -0.98 -10.18 10.36
C SER A 121 -1.63 -10.14 11.74
N VAL A 122 -2.94 -9.93 11.79
CA VAL A 122 -3.71 -10.09 13.01
C VAL A 122 -3.88 -11.61 13.20
N PRO A 123 -3.45 -12.18 14.34
CA PRO A 123 -3.68 -13.59 14.61
C PRO A 123 -5.16 -13.91 14.47
N GLY A 124 -5.48 -14.95 13.74
CA GLY A 124 -6.76 -15.42 13.25
C GLY A 124 -8.03 -14.98 14.02
N ASN A 125 -9.08 -14.75 13.27
CA ASN A 125 -10.46 -14.56 13.73
C ASN A 125 -10.94 -13.16 14.10
N TYR A 126 -10.35 -12.08 13.60
CA TYR A 126 -10.88 -10.72 13.86
C TYR A 126 -12.37 -10.57 13.46
N LEU A 127 -12.82 -11.25 12.41
CA LEU A 127 -14.24 -11.28 12.02
C LEU A 127 -15.08 -12.15 12.96
N ASN A 128 -14.55 -13.30 13.41
CA ASN A 128 -15.27 -14.19 14.31
C ASN A 128 -15.39 -13.62 15.73
N GLU A 129 -14.37 -12.93 16.23
CA GLU A 129 -14.42 -12.30 17.56
C GLU A 129 -15.40 -11.14 17.61
N LYS A 130 -15.40 -10.23 16.61
CA LYS A 130 -16.41 -9.13 16.55
C LYS A 130 -17.83 -9.62 16.29
N LEU A 131 -18.02 -10.77 15.67
CA LEU A 131 -19.34 -11.39 15.49
C LEU A 131 -19.85 -12.04 16.79
N GLN A 132 -18.94 -12.50 17.65
CA GLN A 132 -19.30 -13.09 18.97
C GLN A 132 -19.60 -12.03 20.03
N GLU A 133 -18.90 -10.89 20.04
CA GLU A 133 -19.13 -9.82 21.03
C GLU A 133 -20.52 -9.12 20.90
N LYS A 134 -21.18 -9.22 19.76
CA LYS A 134 -22.53 -8.62 19.52
C LYS A 134 -23.68 -9.61 19.54
N GLY A 135 -23.52 -10.79 20.10
CA GLY A 135 -24.50 -11.86 20.09
C GLY A 135 -25.59 -11.78 21.15
N GLY A 136 -26.47 -10.76 21.08
CA GLY A 136 -27.79 -10.80 21.72
C GLY A 136 -28.82 -11.55 20.84
N ALA A 137 -29.74 -12.30 21.44
CA ALA A 137 -30.62 -13.31 20.83
C ALA A 137 -31.66 -12.83 19.79
N GLY A 138 -31.53 -11.64 19.18
CA GLY A 138 -32.49 -11.04 18.25
C GLY A 138 -32.07 -10.96 16.77
N ASP A 139 -30.84 -11.35 16.38
CA ASP A 139 -30.26 -10.91 15.11
C ASP A 139 -29.93 -12.05 14.12
N ARG A 140 -30.81 -13.05 13.96
CA ARG A 140 -30.60 -14.07 12.92
C ARG A 140 -30.68 -13.49 11.48
N GLU A 141 -31.52 -12.49 11.24
CA GLU A 141 -31.63 -11.84 9.93
C GLU A 141 -30.46 -10.92 9.61
N LYS A 142 -29.88 -10.23 10.62
CA LYS A 142 -28.65 -9.43 10.42
C LYS A 142 -27.38 -10.28 10.25
N ARG A 143 -27.37 -11.54 10.72
CA ARG A 143 -26.28 -12.48 10.47
C ARG A 143 -26.16 -12.90 9.01
N GLN A 144 -27.26 -12.97 8.27
CA GLN A 144 -27.23 -13.26 6.83
C GLN A 144 -26.73 -12.08 5.99
N GLN A 145 -26.89 -10.85 6.44
CA GLN A 145 -26.42 -9.65 5.74
C GLN A 145 -24.92 -9.36 5.95
N ASN A 146 -24.31 -9.92 6.99
CA ASN A 146 -22.89 -9.73 7.33
C ASN A 146 -21.98 -10.90 6.92
N GLN A 147 -22.51 -12.01 6.40
CA GLN A 147 -21.69 -13.00 5.71
C GLN A 147 -21.22 -12.39 4.40
N LEU A 148 -19.89 -12.11 4.34
CA LEU A 148 -19.22 -11.80 3.08
C LEU A 148 -19.53 -12.94 2.10
N ASN A 149 -20.36 -12.68 1.10
CA ASN A 149 -20.67 -13.69 0.10
C ASN A 149 -19.36 -14.09 -0.57
N SER A 150 -19.06 -15.39 -0.58
CA SER A 150 -17.88 -15.96 -1.26
C SER A 150 -17.73 -15.41 -2.67
N ASP A 151 -18.86 -15.19 -3.35
CA ASP A 151 -18.91 -14.66 -4.71
C ASP A 151 -18.35 -13.25 -4.84
N GLN A 152 -18.47 -12.43 -3.80
CA GLN A 152 -17.93 -11.05 -3.80
C GLN A 152 -16.41 -11.03 -3.61
N ILE A 153 -15.82 -12.03 -2.95
CA ILE A 153 -14.39 -12.10 -2.66
C ILE A 153 -13.65 -12.86 -3.77
N PHE A 154 -14.34 -13.71 -4.51
CA PHE A 154 -13.74 -14.52 -5.58
C PHE A 154 -12.88 -13.71 -6.57
N PRO A 155 -13.31 -12.53 -7.09
CA PRO A 155 -12.46 -11.75 -7.99
C PRO A 155 -11.12 -11.34 -7.35
N VAL A 156 -11.11 -11.04 -6.05
CA VAL A 156 -9.89 -10.68 -5.30
C VAL A 156 -8.96 -11.88 -5.17
N GLN A 157 -9.51 -13.06 -4.85
CA GLN A 157 -8.75 -14.31 -4.78
C GLN A 157 -8.21 -14.72 -6.16
N TYR A 158 -9.01 -14.56 -7.21
CA TYR A 158 -8.61 -14.84 -8.59
C TYR A 158 -7.42 -13.97 -9.00
N VAL A 159 -7.47 -12.66 -8.78
CA VAL A 159 -6.38 -11.75 -9.14
C VAL A 159 -5.13 -12.09 -8.31
N HIS A 160 -5.27 -12.38 -7.01
CA HIS A 160 -4.14 -12.82 -6.18
C HIS A 160 -3.45 -14.07 -6.76
N ALA A 161 -4.22 -15.13 -7.07
CA ALA A 161 -3.70 -16.36 -7.63
C ALA A 161 -3.04 -16.14 -9.00
N ARG A 162 -3.64 -15.27 -9.83
CA ARG A 162 -3.09 -14.90 -11.15
C ARG A 162 -1.76 -14.16 -11.00
N CYS A 163 -1.63 -13.23 -10.05
CA CYS A 163 -0.36 -12.59 -9.72
C CYS A 163 0.70 -13.63 -9.35
N CYS A 164 0.37 -14.57 -8.47
CA CYS A 164 1.30 -15.65 -8.09
C CYS A 164 1.77 -16.48 -9.30
N SER A 165 0.85 -16.82 -10.21
CA SER A 165 1.17 -17.59 -11.41
C SER A 165 2.06 -16.82 -12.38
N LEU A 166 1.81 -15.52 -12.58
CA LEU A 166 2.63 -14.67 -13.44
C LEU A 166 4.04 -14.43 -12.90
N LEU A 167 4.17 -14.24 -11.58
CA LEU A 167 5.48 -14.10 -10.94
C LEU A 167 6.30 -15.39 -11.06
N ARG A 168 5.68 -16.55 -10.89
CA ARG A 168 6.33 -17.85 -11.09
C ARG A 168 6.79 -18.02 -12.54
N LEU A 169 5.94 -17.72 -13.51
CA LEU A 169 6.30 -17.76 -14.92
C LEU A 169 7.46 -16.81 -15.26
N ALA A 170 7.47 -15.61 -14.66
CA ALA A 170 8.53 -14.64 -14.86
C ALA A 170 9.88 -15.09 -14.24
N ASP A 171 9.84 -15.79 -13.10
CA ASP A 171 10.99 -16.43 -12.46
C ASP A 171 11.54 -17.57 -13.34
N GLU A 172 10.68 -18.48 -13.80
CA GLU A 172 11.04 -19.57 -14.73
C GLU A 172 11.66 -19.06 -16.04
N GLN A 173 11.23 -17.89 -16.53
CA GLN A 173 11.77 -17.25 -17.72
C GLN A 173 13.00 -16.36 -17.47
N GLY A 174 13.46 -16.25 -16.23
CA GLY A 174 14.63 -15.46 -15.85
C GLY A 174 14.45 -13.94 -15.98
N LEU A 175 13.20 -13.44 -16.01
CA LEU A 175 12.91 -12.00 -16.02
C LEU A 175 13.12 -11.36 -14.64
N ILE A 176 12.78 -12.11 -13.60
CA ILE A 176 12.95 -11.78 -12.19
C ILE A 176 13.41 -13.04 -11.46
N GLN A 177 13.87 -12.89 -10.24
CA GLN A 177 14.04 -14.01 -9.30
C GLN A 177 13.13 -13.78 -8.10
N VAL A 178 12.35 -14.80 -7.73
CA VAL A 178 11.42 -14.75 -6.59
C VAL A 178 11.95 -15.64 -5.50
N THR A 179 12.26 -15.07 -4.33
CA THR A 179 12.69 -15.83 -3.15
C THR A 179 11.70 -15.63 -2.01
N ASP A 180 11.24 -16.75 -1.44
CA ASP A 180 10.48 -16.70 -0.18
C ASP A 180 11.50 -16.54 0.97
N ALA A 181 11.30 -15.57 1.86
CA ALA A 181 12.19 -15.29 3.01
C ALA A 181 12.27 -16.43 4.05
N GLY A 182 11.68 -17.58 3.75
CA GLY A 182 11.71 -18.83 4.51
C GLY A 182 12.58 -19.95 3.93
N GLY A 183 13.52 -19.61 3.03
CA GLY A 183 14.61 -20.49 2.57
C GLY A 183 14.20 -21.90 2.17
N ARG A 184 13.58 -22.08 1.00
CA ARG A 184 13.78 -23.27 0.15
C ARG A 184 13.68 -22.80 -1.29
N GLY A 185 14.84 -22.71 -1.93
CA GLY A 185 14.91 -22.56 -3.38
C GLY A 185 14.16 -23.72 -4.04
N CYS A 186 13.25 -23.42 -4.94
CA CYS A 186 12.67 -24.41 -5.85
C CYS A 186 13.73 -24.74 -6.90
N GLY A 187 14.59 -25.71 -6.58
CA GLY A 187 15.61 -26.20 -7.50
C GLY A 187 15.82 -27.69 -7.26
N GLY A 188 15.47 -28.50 -8.26
CA GLY A 188 16.02 -29.85 -8.45
C GLY A 188 15.28 -31.00 -7.79
N ALA A 189 14.56 -31.76 -8.61
CA ALA A 189 14.22 -33.15 -8.32
C ALA A 189 15.52 -33.97 -8.09
N GLY A 190 15.58 -34.71 -6.97
CA GLY A 190 16.70 -35.59 -6.62
C GLY A 190 16.34 -36.49 -5.46
N GLU A 191 15.91 -37.68 -5.82
CA GLU A 191 15.99 -38.99 -5.15
C GLU A 191 15.74 -39.17 -3.65
N ALA A 192 14.94 -40.20 -3.42
CA ALA A 192 14.54 -40.81 -2.17
C ALA A 192 15.73 -41.31 -1.35
N GLY A 193 15.63 -41.12 -0.01
CA GLY A 193 16.46 -41.80 1.00
C GLY A 193 15.66 -41.95 2.29
N GLU A 194 15.18 -43.16 2.54
CA GLU A 194 14.57 -43.59 3.83
C GLU A 194 15.61 -43.56 4.94
N ALA A 195 15.27 -43.00 6.07
CA ALA A 195 15.71 -43.53 7.39
C ALA A 195 14.89 -42.89 8.50
N GLY A 196 14.28 -43.77 9.32
CA GLY A 196 13.44 -43.42 10.46
C GLY A 196 14.21 -42.87 11.65
N GLY A 197 13.48 -42.23 12.55
CA GLY A 197 13.98 -41.75 13.84
C GLY A 197 12.95 -40.86 14.54
N ASP A 198 12.17 -41.46 15.46
CA ASP A 198 11.30 -40.79 16.40
C ASP A 198 12.06 -39.76 17.23
N LYS A 199 11.65 -38.51 17.20
CA LYS A 199 11.97 -37.53 18.24
C LYS A 199 10.79 -36.64 18.49
N GLU A 200 10.38 -36.60 19.75
CA GLU A 200 9.35 -35.77 20.37
C GLU A 200 9.41 -34.32 19.89
N GLU A 201 8.31 -33.83 19.27
CA GLU A 201 8.13 -32.41 18.91
C GLU A 201 7.77 -31.62 20.17
N LEU A 202 8.76 -30.87 20.64
CA LEU A 202 8.57 -29.77 21.56
C LEU A 202 7.80 -28.67 20.84
N PHE A 203 6.57 -28.38 21.26
CA PHE A 203 5.72 -27.33 20.72
C PHE A 203 6.40 -25.96 20.82
N SER A 204 7.14 -25.58 19.79
CA SER A 204 7.60 -24.21 19.59
C SER A 204 6.44 -23.38 19.03
N VAL A 205 5.95 -22.42 19.81
CA VAL A 205 5.02 -21.39 19.34
C VAL A 205 5.73 -20.56 18.28
N THR A 206 5.62 -20.99 17.03
CA THR A 206 6.16 -20.26 15.88
C THR A 206 5.20 -19.11 15.60
N THR A 207 5.63 -17.91 15.94
CA THR A 207 5.00 -16.66 15.48
C THR A 207 4.93 -16.73 13.95
N HIS A 208 3.74 -16.91 13.38
CA HIS A 208 3.51 -16.90 11.93
C HIS A 208 3.76 -15.49 11.39
N GLN A 209 5.02 -15.15 11.18
CA GLN A 209 5.36 -14.07 10.27
C GLN A 209 5.12 -14.59 8.86
N SER A 210 4.20 -13.98 8.13
CA SER A 210 3.99 -14.28 6.71
C SER A 210 5.31 -14.11 5.96
N PRO A 211 5.77 -15.10 5.19
CA PRO A 211 7.05 -15.01 4.50
C PRO A 211 7.03 -13.81 3.54
N SER A 212 8.00 -12.91 3.72
CA SER A 212 8.21 -11.79 2.82
C SER A 212 8.67 -12.32 1.47
N THR A 213 7.97 -11.99 0.40
CA THR A 213 8.40 -12.33 -0.95
C THR A 213 9.42 -11.30 -1.41
N ILE A 214 10.64 -11.71 -1.72
CA ILE A 214 11.68 -10.82 -2.26
C ILE A 214 11.76 -11.07 -3.76
N ILE A 215 11.70 -9.98 -4.54
CA ILE A 215 11.82 -10.04 -5.99
C ILE A 215 13.14 -9.35 -6.42
N TYR A 216 13.90 -10.01 -7.30
CA TYR A 216 15.09 -9.43 -7.90
C TYR A 216 14.84 -9.07 -9.37
N PRO A 217 15.45 -7.97 -9.89
CA PRO A 217 16.45 -7.13 -9.21
C PRO A 217 15.88 -6.42 -7.98
N ASN A 218 16.72 -6.24 -6.95
CA ASN A 218 16.37 -5.53 -5.75
C ASN A 218 17.37 -4.37 -5.53
N PRO A 219 16.93 -3.10 -5.65
CA PRO A 219 15.55 -2.66 -5.89
C PRO A 219 15.07 -2.95 -7.33
N ILE A 220 13.74 -3.07 -7.48
CA ILE A 220 13.08 -3.10 -8.78
C ILE A 220 13.40 -1.79 -9.54
N PRO A 221 13.61 -1.80 -10.85
CA PRO A 221 13.94 -0.59 -11.63
C PRO A 221 12.72 0.31 -11.85
N TRP A 222 12.14 0.81 -10.75
CA TRP A 222 10.97 1.68 -10.76
C TRP A 222 11.20 3.00 -11.49
N LEU A 223 12.43 3.49 -11.42
CA LEU A 223 12.80 4.82 -11.87
C LEU A 223 13.59 4.76 -13.17
N GLN A 224 13.48 5.82 -13.95
CA GLN A 224 14.28 6.09 -15.12
C GLN A 224 14.84 7.51 -15.05
N ASP A 225 16.02 7.71 -15.64
CA ASP A 225 16.59 9.04 -15.77
C ASP A 225 15.77 9.87 -16.76
N ALA A 226 15.50 11.10 -16.43
CA ALA A 226 14.65 11.99 -17.25
C ALA A 226 15.41 12.69 -18.38
N GLY A 227 16.49 12.08 -18.91
CA GLY A 227 17.24 12.65 -20.05
C GLY A 227 18.03 13.91 -19.71
N ASP A 228 18.84 14.36 -20.64
CA ASP A 228 19.98 15.29 -20.51
C ASP A 228 19.70 16.73 -19.99
N SER A 229 18.47 17.12 -19.75
CA SER A 229 18.17 18.52 -19.36
C SER A 229 18.09 18.78 -17.87
N ASP A 230 17.84 17.75 -17.05
CA ASP A 230 17.74 17.91 -15.60
C ASP A 230 18.29 16.66 -14.89
N ARG A 231 19.56 16.65 -14.57
CA ARG A 231 20.23 15.56 -13.84
C ARG A 231 19.61 15.20 -12.48
N GLU A 232 18.65 15.99 -12.00
CA GLU A 232 17.91 15.76 -10.75
C GLU A 232 16.49 15.20 -10.95
N SER A 233 15.94 15.21 -12.15
CA SER A 233 14.57 14.74 -12.39
C SER A 233 14.52 13.27 -12.76
N VAL A 234 14.37 12.45 -11.74
CA VAL A 234 14.08 11.02 -11.89
C VAL A 234 12.57 10.83 -12.01
N ARG A 235 12.12 10.07 -13.02
CA ARG A 235 10.70 9.79 -13.25
C ARG A 235 10.38 8.32 -13.02
N LEU A 236 9.13 8.08 -12.60
CA LEU A 236 8.61 6.72 -12.55
C LEU A 236 8.56 6.13 -13.96
N ARG A 237 9.05 4.89 -14.12
CA ARG A 237 9.05 4.17 -15.40
C ARG A 237 7.64 3.76 -15.84
N LEU A 238 6.75 3.55 -14.87
CA LEU A 238 5.35 3.23 -15.07
C LEU A 238 4.57 4.50 -15.47
N THR A 239 4.36 4.70 -16.78
CA THR A 239 3.76 5.93 -17.33
C THR A 239 2.38 5.71 -17.95
N HIS A 240 1.99 4.48 -18.20
CA HIS A 240 0.71 4.16 -18.83
C HIS A 240 -0.46 4.44 -17.86
N PRO A 241 -1.59 5.00 -18.32
CA PRO A 241 -2.74 5.33 -17.45
C PRO A 241 -3.24 4.14 -16.61
N ALA A 242 -3.26 2.92 -17.19
CA ALA A 242 -3.68 1.72 -16.46
C ALA A 242 -2.69 1.30 -15.36
N GLU A 243 -1.39 1.60 -15.50
CA GLU A 243 -0.38 1.40 -14.45
C GLU A 243 -0.65 2.36 -13.28
N TRP A 244 -0.93 3.62 -13.61
CA TRP A 244 -1.27 4.64 -12.61
C TRP A 244 -2.58 4.34 -11.90
N GLU A 245 -3.62 3.90 -12.61
CA GLU A 245 -4.89 3.51 -11.99
C GLU A 245 -4.68 2.39 -10.98
N LEU A 246 -3.91 1.36 -11.33
CA LEU A 246 -3.60 0.27 -10.39
C LEU A 246 -2.83 0.79 -9.16
N ILE A 247 -1.80 1.63 -9.36
CA ILE A 247 -1.06 2.26 -8.25
C ILE A 247 -2.03 3.04 -7.35
N VAL A 248 -2.90 3.85 -7.94
CA VAL A 248 -3.89 4.67 -7.23
C VAL A 248 -4.79 3.79 -6.37
N GLN A 249 -5.35 2.71 -6.92
CA GLN A 249 -6.25 1.81 -6.19
C GLN A 249 -5.53 1.05 -5.06
N LEU A 250 -4.27 0.70 -5.25
CA LEU A 250 -3.46 0.09 -4.19
C LEU A 250 -3.29 1.04 -2.99
N PHE A 251 -3.00 2.33 -3.24
CA PHE A 251 -2.89 3.32 -2.18
C PHE A 251 -4.23 3.60 -1.49
N ASP A 252 -5.34 3.61 -2.25
CA ASP A 252 -6.69 3.78 -1.68
C ASP A 252 -7.05 2.62 -0.75
N LEU A 253 -6.72 1.39 -1.13
CA LEU A 253 -6.92 0.22 -0.29
C LEU A 253 -6.15 0.35 1.03
N LEU A 254 -4.89 0.79 0.99
CA LEU A 254 -4.06 0.99 2.19
C LEU A 254 -4.63 2.05 3.14
N ASP A 255 -5.21 3.11 2.59
CA ASP A 255 -5.83 4.16 3.39
C ASP A 255 -7.14 3.70 4.05
N VAL A 256 -7.93 2.90 3.34
CA VAL A 256 -9.22 2.39 3.81
C VAL A 256 -9.05 1.30 4.88
N ILE A 257 -8.03 0.45 4.78
CA ILE A 257 -7.79 -0.63 5.75
C ILE A 257 -7.47 -0.11 7.16
N SER A 258 -7.00 1.13 7.27
CA SER A 258 -6.82 1.79 8.57
C SER A 258 -8.15 2.03 9.31
N ALA A 259 -9.28 2.06 8.59
CA ALA A 259 -10.61 2.12 9.16
C ALA A 259 -11.15 0.71 9.44
N SER A 260 -11.97 0.54 10.49
CA SER A 260 -12.51 -0.76 10.91
C SER A 260 -13.79 -1.16 10.14
N ASP A 261 -13.84 -0.94 8.82
CA ASP A 261 -15.02 -1.18 7.99
C ASP A 261 -14.73 -2.24 6.92
N CYS A 262 -15.15 -3.47 7.19
CA CYS A 262 -14.91 -4.62 6.32
C CYS A 262 -15.58 -4.49 4.94
N GLN A 263 -16.75 -3.85 4.84
CA GLN A 263 -17.43 -3.67 3.56
C GLN A 263 -16.63 -2.75 2.63
N ARG A 264 -16.02 -1.70 3.20
CA ARG A 264 -15.11 -0.83 2.45
C ARG A 264 -13.86 -1.56 1.98
N TRP A 265 -13.33 -2.46 2.80
CA TRP A 265 -12.16 -3.26 2.42
C TRP A 265 -12.45 -4.13 1.21
N VAL A 266 -13.60 -4.84 1.21
CA VAL A 266 -14.02 -5.67 0.07
C VAL A 266 -14.25 -4.83 -1.16
N LYS A 267 -15.01 -3.72 -1.04
CA LYS A 267 -15.23 -2.81 -2.16
C LYS A 267 -13.93 -2.31 -2.77
N GLN A 268 -12.96 -1.95 -1.95
CA GLN A 268 -11.66 -1.45 -2.43
C GLN A 268 -10.81 -2.59 -3.01
N GLY A 269 -10.88 -3.80 -2.45
CA GLY A 269 -10.24 -4.99 -3.02
C GLY A 269 -10.77 -5.31 -4.42
N LEU A 270 -12.07 -5.17 -4.64
CA LEU A 270 -12.68 -5.31 -5.97
C LEU A 270 -12.19 -4.22 -6.94
N ALA A 271 -12.08 -2.97 -6.49
CA ALA A 271 -11.56 -1.88 -7.31
C ALA A 271 -10.09 -2.13 -7.73
N VAL A 272 -9.25 -2.65 -6.82
CA VAL A 272 -7.89 -3.09 -7.14
C VAL A 272 -7.90 -4.22 -8.16
N SER A 273 -8.82 -5.19 -8.02
CA SER A 273 -8.93 -6.31 -8.95
C SER A 273 -9.33 -5.86 -10.36
N GLU A 274 -10.27 -4.93 -10.47
CA GLU A 274 -10.69 -4.33 -11.74
C GLU A 274 -9.55 -3.53 -12.39
N ALA A 275 -8.85 -2.69 -11.62
CA ALA A 275 -7.70 -1.93 -12.10
C ALA A 275 -6.57 -2.85 -12.57
N TYR A 276 -6.31 -3.96 -11.86
CA TYR A 276 -5.35 -4.97 -12.27
C TYR A 276 -5.72 -5.62 -13.62
N GLU A 277 -6.98 -5.96 -13.82
CA GLU A 277 -7.43 -6.53 -15.12
C GLU A 277 -7.22 -5.54 -16.27
N GLN A 278 -7.49 -4.27 -16.07
CA GLN A 278 -7.23 -3.23 -17.07
C GLN A 278 -5.73 -3.05 -17.33
N PHE A 279 -4.91 -3.04 -16.26
CA PHE A 279 -3.47 -3.01 -16.37
C PHE A 279 -2.95 -4.20 -17.20
N TYR A 280 -3.37 -5.42 -16.88
CA TYR A 280 -2.90 -6.63 -17.56
C TYR A 280 -3.31 -6.67 -19.03
N LYS A 281 -4.49 -6.16 -19.38
CA LYS A 281 -4.96 -6.04 -20.77
C LYS A 281 -4.19 -5.01 -21.59
N SER A 282 -3.80 -3.89 -20.95
CA SER A 282 -3.24 -2.72 -21.65
C SER A 282 -1.71 -2.69 -21.65
N CYS A 283 -1.07 -3.25 -20.61
CA CYS A 283 0.37 -3.16 -20.38
C CYS A 283 1.05 -4.51 -20.62
N ARG A 284 1.67 -4.66 -21.78
CA ARG A 284 2.40 -5.89 -22.12
C ARG A 284 3.69 -6.01 -21.28
N ILE A 285 4.00 -7.23 -20.84
CA ILE A 285 5.20 -7.57 -20.08
C ILE A 285 6.14 -8.39 -20.95
N TRP A 286 5.58 -9.35 -21.68
CA TRP A 286 6.31 -10.26 -22.56
C TRP A 286 6.36 -9.73 -24.00
N GLY A 287 7.05 -10.46 -24.86
CA GLY A 287 7.25 -10.08 -26.26
C GLY A 287 8.23 -8.93 -26.40
N ASP A 288 7.86 -7.92 -27.16
CA ASP A 288 8.74 -6.80 -27.52
C ASP A 288 9.27 -6.04 -26.30
N VAL A 289 8.43 -5.88 -25.26
CA VAL A 289 8.83 -5.17 -24.03
C VAL A 289 9.95 -5.92 -23.30
N LYS A 290 9.85 -7.26 -23.20
CA LYS A 290 10.90 -8.09 -22.61
C LYS A 290 12.23 -7.94 -23.36
N ILE A 291 12.18 -7.79 -24.68
CA ILE A 291 13.37 -7.76 -25.55
C ILE A 291 14.00 -6.36 -25.58
N HIS A 292 13.18 -5.31 -25.67
CA HIS A 292 13.65 -3.96 -25.94
C HIS A 292 13.67 -3.04 -24.71
N ASP A 293 12.87 -3.35 -23.67
CA ASP A 293 12.81 -2.59 -22.42
C ASP A 293 12.63 -3.51 -21.22
N LEU A 294 13.65 -4.31 -20.94
CA LEU A 294 13.66 -5.22 -19.80
C LEU A 294 13.37 -4.51 -18.45
N PRO A 295 13.93 -3.30 -18.19
CA PRO A 295 13.61 -2.57 -16.97
C PRO A 295 12.11 -2.22 -16.81
N LEU A 296 11.39 -1.91 -17.91
CA LEU A 296 9.96 -1.69 -17.88
C LEU A 296 9.19 -2.98 -17.61
N ALA A 297 9.60 -4.09 -18.24
CA ALA A 297 9.02 -5.40 -17.97
C ALA A 297 9.17 -5.77 -16.49
N GLN A 298 10.36 -5.56 -15.91
CA GLN A 298 10.64 -5.80 -14.49
C GLN A 298 9.84 -4.86 -13.56
N ALA A 299 9.69 -3.58 -13.90
CA ALA A 299 8.86 -2.65 -13.15
C ALA A 299 7.37 -3.07 -13.14
N ARG A 300 6.84 -3.53 -14.29
CA ARG A 300 5.49 -4.09 -14.39
C ARG A 300 5.32 -5.37 -13.57
N LEU A 301 6.31 -6.26 -13.59
CA LEU A 301 6.33 -7.45 -12.73
C LEU A 301 6.42 -7.07 -11.25
N GLY A 302 7.19 -6.05 -10.92
CA GLY A 302 7.20 -5.47 -9.58
C GLY A 302 5.82 -4.99 -9.14
N LEU A 303 5.07 -4.29 -10.02
CA LEU A 303 3.71 -3.85 -9.72
C LEU A 303 2.75 -5.03 -9.51
N ILE A 304 2.90 -6.13 -10.26
CA ILE A 304 2.17 -7.38 -10.03
C ILE A 304 2.52 -7.96 -8.65
N GLY A 305 3.80 -7.97 -8.28
CA GLY A 305 4.25 -8.45 -6.97
C GLY A 305 3.69 -7.61 -5.82
N VAL A 306 3.71 -6.29 -5.95
CA VAL A 306 3.07 -5.37 -4.99
C VAL A 306 1.58 -5.67 -4.86
N THR A 307 0.88 -5.85 -5.99
CA THR A 307 -0.56 -6.19 -5.99
C THR A 307 -0.81 -7.52 -5.25
N GLN A 308 0.01 -8.53 -5.51
CA GLN A 308 -0.05 -9.83 -4.83
C GLN A 308 0.09 -9.67 -3.31
N VAL A 309 1.11 -8.95 -2.83
CA VAL A 309 1.36 -8.74 -1.39
C VAL A 309 0.20 -7.99 -0.73
N VAL A 310 -0.32 -6.96 -1.37
CA VAL A 310 -1.43 -6.14 -0.83
C VAL A 310 -2.73 -6.95 -0.77
N LEU A 311 -3.09 -7.68 -1.84
CA LEU A 311 -4.30 -8.51 -1.86
C LEU A 311 -4.21 -9.68 -0.90
N ARG A 312 -3.03 -10.33 -0.78
CA ARG A 312 -2.79 -11.36 0.24
C ARG A 312 -3.06 -10.82 1.63
N SER A 313 -2.47 -9.67 1.97
CA SER A 313 -2.65 -9.04 3.28
C SER A 313 -4.11 -8.65 3.54
N LEU A 314 -4.86 -8.24 2.50
CA LEU A 314 -6.30 -7.98 2.59
C LEU A 314 -7.08 -9.27 2.89
N LEU A 315 -6.84 -10.34 2.13
CA LEU A 315 -7.51 -11.63 2.30
C LEU A 315 -7.24 -12.23 3.69
N GLU A 316 -5.99 -12.19 4.14
CA GLU A 316 -5.60 -12.63 5.49
C GLU A 316 -6.35 -11.81 6.57
N LYS A 317 -6.47 -10.50 6.39
CA LYS A 317 -7.20 -9.63 7.32
C LYS A 317 -8.71 -9.89 7.32
N LEU A 318 -9.27 -10.30 6.18
CA LEU A 318 -10.66 -10.72 6.05
C LEU A 318 -10.90 -12.14 6.58
N GLY A 319 -9.84 -12.87 7.00
CA GLY A 319 -9.93 -14.26 7.43
C GLY A 319 -10.24 -15.24 6.28
N VAL A 320 -9.93 -14.83 5.04
CA VAL A 320 -10.16 -15.61 3.83
C VAL A 320 -8.84 -16.12 3.28
N SER A 321 -8.83 -17.34 2.75
CA SER A 321 -7.64 -17.93 2.14
C SER A 321 -7.16 -17.12 0.93
N ALA A 322 -5.83 -16.96 0.82
CA ALA A 322 -5.17 -16.35 -0.33
C ALA A 322 -4.57 -17.48 -1.22
N PRO A 323 -5.32 -18.03 -2.19
CA PRO A 323 -4.88 -19.16 -3.00
C PRO A 323 -3.70 -18.77 -3.89
N ARG A 324 -2.73 -19.67 -4.03
CA ARG A 324 -1.58 -19.48 -4.95
C ARG A 324 -1.85 -19.98 -6.38
N ALA A 325 -2.93 -20.73 -6.56
CA ALA A 325 -3.46 -21.23 -7.83
C ALA A 325 -4.97 -21.41 -7.71
N LEU A 326 -5.70 -21.24 -8.78
CA LEU A 326 -7.14 -21.51 -8.92
C LEU A 326 -7.35 -22.43 -10.12
#